data_c63b0a30910f98c65178151c902c3a1e
#
_entry.id   c63b0a30910f98c65178151c902c3a1e
#
_cell.length_a   1.000
_cell.length_b   1.000
_cell.length_c   1.000
_cell.angle_alpha   90.00
_cell.angle_beta   90.00
_cell.angle_gamma   90.00
#
_symmetry.space_group_name_H-M   'P 1'
#
loop_
_entity.id
_entity.type
_entity.pdbx_description
1 polymer ?
#
loop_
_entity_poly.entity_id
_entity_poly.type
_entity_poly.pdbx_seq_one_letter_code
_entity_poly.pdbx_strand_id
1 'polypeptide(L)'
;LQAVLGVAKDSAEMAALRKQARQLGDNTAASADDAAGAQIIIAKAGGDVDAIQAATPVTLNMALANRRTMEENAALLMGMKSAFQLSNDKVAHIGDVLSMTMNKTAADFDGMSDALTYAAPVAKNAGVSIEETAAMVGALHDAKITGSMAGTGSRAVLSRLQAPTGKAWDALKELGVKTSDSKGNTRPVFTILKEMQASFEKNRLGTAQQAEYMKTIFGEEASSAAAVLMTAASTGKLDKLTAAFKASDGKTAELVNIMQDNLGGDFKEFQSAYEAVGTDLFDQQEGALRKLMQTATKYVLKLDGWIQKNKSLASTIGLIAGGALALTGIIGAIGLVAWPVITGINAIIAAAGAMGAIFTTVGSAVMTAIGAISWPVVAVVAAIVAGALLIRKYWEPVSAFFGGVVEGLKAAFAPVGELFTPLKPVFDWLGEKLQAAWQWFKNLIA
;
A
#
# COMPACT_ATOMS: atom_id res chain seq x y z
N LEU A 1 17.04 3.04 -3.12
CA LEU A 1 17.77 2.53 -1.96
C LEU A 1 19.26 2.85 -2.06
N GLN A 2 19.94 2.48 -3.15
CA GLN A 2 21.36 2.75 -3.38
C GLN A 2 21.73 4.21 -3.16
N ALA A 3 20.98 5.15 -3.72
CA ALA A 3 21.23 6.59 -3.59
C ALA A 3 21.07 7.11 -2.15
N VAL A 4 20.22 6.46 -1.34
CA VAL A 4 20.01 6.84 0.07
C VAL A 4 21.13 6.32 0.96
N LEU A 5 21.56 5.06 0.73
CA LEU A 5 22.62 4.42 1.52
C LEU A 5 24.03 4.85 1.11
N GLY A 6 24.20 5.41 -0.10
CA GLY A 6 25.52 5.79 -0.62
C GLY A 6 26.45 4.61 -0.94
N VAL A 7 25.91 3.39 -1.08
CA VAL A 7 26.68 2.18 -1.37
C VAL A 7 26.69 1.87 -2.86
N ALA A 8 27.68 1.08 -3.33
CA ALA A 8 27.76 0.69 -4.74
C ALA A 8 26.62 -0.27 -5.13
N LYS A 9 26.19 -0.21 -6.41
CA LYS A 9 25.10 -1.09 -6.93
C LYS A 9 25.42 -2.57 -6.72
N ASP A 10 26.67 -2.95 -6.87
CA ASP A 10 27.14 -4.34 -6.81
C ASP A 10 27.78 -4.70 -5.46
N SER A 11 27.54 -3.89 -4.42
CA SER A 11 28.01 -4.18 -3.07
C SER A 11 27.28 -5.38 -2.45
N ALA A 12 27.93 -6.03 -1.49
CA ALA A 12 27.33 -7.17 -0.76
C ALA A 12 26.06 -6.74 0.01
N GLU A 13 26.05 -5.53 0.54
CA GLU A 13 24.91 -4.93 1.24
C GLU A 13 23.69 -4.80 0.30
N MET A 14 23.90 -4.25 -0.90
CA MET A 14 22.83 -4.13 -1.89
C MET A 14 22.33 -5.49 -2.37
N ALA A 15 23.24 -6.46 -2.51
CA ALA A 15 22.88 -7.83 -2.88
C ALA A 15 22.01 -8.48 -1.78
N ALA A 16 22.40 -8.29 -0.50
CA ALA A 16 21.63 -8.82 0.63
C ALA A 16 20.23 -8.21 0.73
N LEU A 17 20.11 -6.89 0.56
CA LEU A 17 18.81 -6.20 0.60
C LEU A 17 17.90 -6.59 -0.55
N ARG A 18 18.43 -6.71 -1.78
CA ARG A 18 17.66 -7.25 -2.91
C ARG A 18 17.19 -8.68 -2.68
N LYS A 19 18.09 -9.54 -2.16
CA LYS A 19 17.73 -10.92 -1.83
C LYS A 19 16.59 -10.96 -0.81
N GLN A 20 16.66 -10.14 0.24
CA GLN A 20 15.60 -10.06 1.25
C GLN A 20 14.27 -9.60 0.63
N ALA A 21 14.28 -8.53 -0.18
CA ALA A 21 13.06 -8.03 -0.82
C ALA A 21 12.40 -9.10 -1.71
N ARG A 22 13.21 -9.85 -2.49
CA ARG A 22 12.72 -10.97 -3.28
C ARG A 22 12.15 -12.08 -2.42
N GLN A 23 12.89 -12.54 -1.41
CA GLN A 23 12.41 -13.62 -0.53
C GLN A 23 11.08 -13.28 0.14
N LEU A 24 10.88 -12.01 0.51
CA LEU A 24 9.61 -11.58 1.06
C LEU A 24 8.51 -11.56 -0.01
N GLY A 25 8.80 -11.10 -1.22
CA GLY A 25 7.85 -11.15 -2.33
C GLY A 25 7.50 -12.57 -2.76
N ASP A 26 8.47 -13.49 -2.79
CA ASP A 26 8.27 -14.87 -3.25
C ASP A 26 7.43 -15.72 -2.28
N ASN A 27 7.50 -15.40 -0.99
CA ASN A 27 6.98 -16.27 0.08
C ASN A 27 5.81 -15.66 0.86
N THR A 28 5.31 -14.49 0.44
CA THR A 28 4.24 -13.80 1.18
C THR A 28 3.24 -13.14 0.23
N ALA A 29 2.20 -12.55 0.79
CA ALA A 29 1.19 -11.80 0.04
C ALA A 29 1.61 -10.36 -0.36
N ALA A 30 2.86 -9.97 -0.13
CA ALA A 30 3.44 -8.70 -0.60
C ALA A 30 4.36 -8.94 -1.80
N SER A 31 4.56 -7.92 -2.63
CA SER A 31 5.51 -7.99 -3.74
C SER A 31 6.94 -7.64 -3.31
N ALA A 32 7.93 -8.03 -4.12
CA ALA A 32 9.32 -7.60 -3.92
C ALA A 32 9.48 -6.07 -4.02
N ASP A 33 8.62 -5.39 -4.79
CA ASP A 33 8.59 -3.94 -4.93
C ASP A 33 8.09 -3.27 -3.65
N ASP A 34 7.04 -3.78 -3.01
CA ASP A 34 6.56 -3.31 -1.71
C ASP A 34 7.65 -3.42 -0.64
N ALA A 35 8.36 -4.56 -0.61
CA ALA A 35 9.48 -4.76 0.30
C ALA A 35 10.63 -3.79 0.03
N ALA A 36 10.97 -3.56 -1.24
CA ALA A 36 11.99 -2.58 -1.63
C ALA A 36 11.58 -1.14 -1.31
N GLY A 37 10.30 -0.80 -1.45
CA GLY A 37 9.71 0.47 -1.04
C GLY A 37 9.90 0.72 0.45
N ALA A 38 9.54 -0.27 1.29
CA ALA A 38 9.77 -0.21 2.73
C ALA A 38 11.24 -0.04 3.10
N GLN A 39 12.15 -0.78 2.44
CA GLN A 39 13.60 -0.62 2.64
C GLN A 39 14.06 0.81 2.38
N ILE A 40 13.51 1.49 1.36
CA ILE A 40 13.84 2.88 1.06
C ILE A 40 13.36 3.82 2.18
N ILE A 41 12.17 3.61 2.71
CA ILE A 41 11.63 4.42 3.82
C ILE A 41 12.47 4.22 5.09
N ILE A 42 12.83 2.98 5.42
CA ILE A 42 13.68 2.67 6.57
C ILE A 42 15.06 3.35 6.43
N ALA A 43 15.67 3.28 5.25
CA ALA A 43 16.93 3.95 4.96
C ALA A 43 16.83 5.49 5.11
N LYS A 44 15.75 6.10 4.57
CA LYS A 44 15.48 7.54 4.71
C LYS A 44 15.27 7.96 6.17
N ALA A 45 14.76 7.08 7.00
CA ALA A 45 14.62 7.30 8.44
C ALA A 45 15.97 7.14 9.20
N GLY A 46 17.08 6.97 8.49
CA GLY A 46 18.42 6.83 9.07
C GLY A 46 18.80 5.40 9.43
N GLY A 47 18.02 4.41 8.95
CA GLY A 47 18.37 2.99 9.14
C GLY A 47 19.60 2.59 8.31
N ASP A 48 20.55 1.94 8.94
CA ASP A 48 21.65 1.23 8.29
C ASP A 48 21.15 -0.12 7.71
N VAL A 49 22.04 -0.87 7.08
CA VAL A 49 21.69 -2.16 6.45
C VAL A 49 21.10 -3.14 7.46
N ASP A 50 21.63 -3.20 8.67
CA ASP A 50 21.15 -4.09 9.72
C ASP A 50 19.73 -3.69 10.19
N ALA A 51 19.49 -2.39 10.35
CA ALA A 51 18.16 -1.86 10.67
C ALA A 51 17.15 -2.16 9.56
N ILE A 52 17.54 -2.02 8.29
CA ILE A 52 16.70 -2.35 7.15
C ILE A 52 16.35 -3.83 7.15
N GLN A 53 17.34 -4.71 7.32
CA GLN A 53 17.13 -6.15 7.35
C GLN A 53 16.21 -6.58 8.51
N ALA A 54 16.38 -5.98 9.68
CA ALA A 54 15.56 -6.27 10.85
C ALA A 54 14.11 -5.76 10.68
N ALA A 55 13.94 -4.54 10.13
CA ALA A 55 12.64 -3.88 10.09
C ALA A 55 11.75 -4.34 8.91
N THR A 56 12.32 -4.70 7.76
CA THR A 56 11.54 -5.03 6.57
C THR A 56 10.55 -6.18 6.78
N PRO A 57 10.91 -7.33 7.40
CA PRO A 57 9.94 -8.40 7.69
C PRO A 57 8.86 -7.96 8.68
N VAL A 58 9.20 -7.09 9.62
CA VAL A 58 8.25 -6.55 10.60
C VAL A 58 7.23 -5.66 9.91
N THR A 59 7.67 -4.78 9.00
CA THR A 59 6.76 -3.91 8.24
C THR A 59 5.83 -4.71 7.35
N LEU A 60 6.28 -5.85 6.81
CA LEU A 60 5.42 -6.77 6.07
C LEU A 60 4.28 -7.30 6.95
N ASN A 61 4.62 -7.87 8.10
CA ASN A 61 3.61 -8.41 9.03
C ASN A 61 2.64 -7.31 9.49
N MET A 62 3.15 -6.11 9.78
CA MET A 62 2.31 -4.96 10.13
C MET A 62 1.38 -4.57 8.97
N ALA A 63 1.90 -4.52 7.73
CA ALA A 63 1.13 -4.17 6.54
C ALA A 63 -0.03 -5.14 6.30
N LEU A 64 0.24 -6.43 6.44
CA LEU A 64 -0.77 -7.48 6.30
C LEU A 64 -1.82 -7.44 7.42
N ALA A 65 -1.39 -7.23 8.69
CA ALA A 65 -2.27 -7.14 9.84
C ALA A 65 -3.15 -5.87 9.81
N ASN A 66 -2.58 -4.73 9.40
CA ASN A 66 -3.21 -3.42 9.48
C ASN A 66 -3.89 -3.00 8.18
N ARG A 67 -3.72 -3.76 7.09
CA ARG A 67 -4.23 -3.46 5.73
C ARG A 67 -3.77 -2.10 5.22
N ARG A 68 -2.49 -1.77 5.44
CA ARG A 68 -1.80 -0.58 4.98
C ARG A 68 -0.55 -0.97 4.22
N THR A 69 0.02 -0.05 3.45
CA THR A 69 1.24 -0.32 2.69
C THR A 69 2.44 -0.63 3.60
N MET A 70 3.43 -1.32 3.06
CA MET A 70 4.67 -1.58 3.80
C MET A 70 5.41 -0.26 4.11
N GLU A 71 5.35 0.73 3.22
CA GLU A 71 5.97 2.04 3.40
C GLU A 71 5.35 2.82 4.55
N GLU A 72 4.01 2.86 4.66
CA GLU A 72 3.32 3.52 5.77
C GLU A 72 3.68 2.87 7.12
N ASN A 73 3.71 1.54 7.16
CA ASN A 73 4.09 0.79 8.36
C ASN A 73 5.59 0.98 8.69
N ALA A 74 6.47 1.06 7.68
CA ALA A 74 7.89 1.35 7.88
C ALA A 74 8.10 2.74 8.50
N ALA A 75 7.38 3.75 8.01
CA ALA A 75 7.45 5.11 8.55
C ALA A 75 7.02 5.17 10.02
N LEU A 76 5.89 4.53 10.36
CA LEU A 76 5.42 4.46 11.75
C LEU A 76 6.40 3.70 12.66
N LEU A 77 6.84 2.53 12.23
CA LEU A 77 7.78 1.67 12.97
C LEU A 77 9.08 2.40 13.29
N MET A 78 9.70 2.99 12.25
CA MET A 78 10.97 3.71 12.41
C MET A 78 10.81 5.02 13.19
N GLY A 79 9.68 5.70 13.03
CA GLY A 79 9.32 6.86 13.83
C GLY A 79 9.26 6.53 15.32
N MET A 80 8.63 5.41 15.69
CA MET A 80 8.56 4.96 17.09
C MET A 80 9.90 4.47 17.60
N LYS A 81 10.65 3.71 16.82
CA LYS A 81 12.02 3.32 17.15
C LYS A 81 12.88 4.55 17.51
N SER A 82 12.82 5.58 16.69
CA SER A 82 13.56 6.83 16.91
C SER A 82 13.06 7.62 18.11
N ALA A 83 11.74 7.81 18.24
CA ALA A 83 11.16 8.58 19.34
C ALA A 83 11.45 7.99 20.71
N PHE A 84 11.40 6.65 20.84
CA PHE A 84 11.74 5.94 22.08
C PHE A 84 13.22 5.58 22.21
N GLN A 85 14.05 5.91 21.19
CA GLN A 85 15.50 5.62 21.15
C GLN A 85 15.81 4.13 21.38
N LEU A 86 15.06 3.27 20.68
CA LEU A 86 15.18 1.82 20.83
C LEU A 86 16.17 1.26 19.79
N SER A 87 16.84 0.17 20.16
CA SER A 87 17.80 -0.54 19.32
C SER A 87 17.14 -1.41 18.24
N ASN A 88 17.89 -1.90 17.26
CA ASN A 88 17.38 -2.70 16.16
C ASN A 88 16.76 -4.03 16.63
N ASP A 89 17.23 -4.63 17.72
CA ASP A 89 16.66 -5.85 18.30
C ASP A 89 15.24 -5.67 18.87
N LYS A 90 14.81 -4.42 19.10
CA LYS A 90 13.46 -4.09 19.58
C LYS A 90 12.45 -3.83 18.48
N VAL A 91 12.87 -3.80 17.22
CA VAL A 91 12.00 -3.45 16.08
C VAL A 91 10.81 -4.40 15.96
N ALA A 92 11.01 -5.70 16.13
CA ALA A 92 9.93 -6.68 16.11
C ALA A 92 8.91 -6.41 17.22
N HIS A 93 9.38 -6.19 18.45
CA HIS A 93 8.54 -5.84 19.58
C HIS A 93 7.73 -4.55 19.35
N ILE A 94 8.37 -3.50 18.82
CA ILE A 94 7.66 -2.25 18.46
C ILE A 94 6.51 -2.55 17.49
N GLY A 95 6.77 -3.31 16.42
CA GLY A 95 5.75 -3.70 15.45
C GLY A 95 4.58 -4.47 16.08
N ASP A 96 4.90 -5.39 16.98
CA ASP A 96 3.90 -6.17 17.72
C ASP A 96 3.06 -5.29 18.65
N VAL A 97 3.67 -4.37 19.40
CA VAL A 97 2.95 -3.41 20.25
C VAL A 97 1.99 -2.56 19.43
N LEU A 98 2.45 -2.03 18.29
CA LEU A 98 1.63 -1.18 17.41
C LEU A 98 0.45 -1.97 16.83
N SER A 99 0.69 -3.13 16.27
CA SER A 99 -0.36 -3.97 15.68
C SER A 99 -1.35 -4.48 16.73
N MET A 100 -0.85 -4.88 17.90
CA MET A 100 -1.73 -5.35 18.98
C MET A 100 -2.53 -4.23 19.61
N THR A 101 -2.04 -2.99 19.60
CA THR A 101 -2.85 -1.83 20.03
C THR A 101 -4.07 -1.67 19.15
N MET A 102 -3.90 -1.69 17.83
CA MET A 102 -5.00 -1.62 16.86
C MET A 102 -5.94 -2.83 16.95
N ASN A 103 -5.42 -4.00 17.28
CA ASN A 103 -6.24 -5.21 17.44
C ASN A 103 -7.07 -5.24 18.72
N LYS A 104 -6.55 -4.68 19.81
CA LYS A 104 -7.17 -4.78 21.18
C LYS A 104 -7.95 -3.55 21.60
N THR A 105 -7.91 -2.48 20.81
CA THR A 105 -8.59 -1.21 21.10
C THR A 105 -9.30 -0.68 19.87
N ALA A 106 -10.05 0.40 20.01
CA ALA A 106 -10.70 1.09 18.90
C ALA A 106 -9.75 1.98 18.08
N ALA A 107 -8.45 1.91 18.34
CA ALA A 107 -7.46 2.66 17.54
C ALA A 107 -7.31 2.04 16.14
N ASP A 108 -7.44 2.86 15.11
CA ASP A 108 -7.03 2.52 13.74
C ASP A 108 -5.60 3.00 13.46
N PHE A 109 -5.10 2.65 12.28
CA PHE A 109 -3.73 2.99 11.89
C PHE A 109 -3.48 4.51 11.88
N ASP A 110 -4.36 5.26 11.23
CA ASP A 110 -4.20 6.70 11.05
C ASP A 110 -4.30 7.43 12.40
N GLY A 111 -5.34 7.10 13.18
CA GLY A 111 -5.55 7.68 14.49
C GLY A 111 -4.41 7.38 15.47
N MET A 112 -3.88 6.15 15.43
CA MET A 112 -2.75 5.78 16.28
C MET A 112 -1.46 6.47 15.82
N SER A 113 -1.18 6.52 14.52
CA SER A 113 -0.01 7.20 13.97
C SER A 113 0.00 8.68 14.34
N ASP A 114 -1.14 9.35 14.16
CA ASP A 114 -1.30 10.75 14.55
C ASP A 114 -1.11 10.95 16.06
N ALA A 115 -1.74 10.12 16.88
CA ALA A 115 -1.63 10.24 18.33
C ALA A 115 -0.19 10.06 18.82
N LEU A 116 0.50 9.05 18.31
CA LEU A 116 1.89 8.76 18.70
C LEU A 116 2.88 9.84 18.24
N THR A 117 2.61 10.51 17.12
CA THR A 117 3.43 11.65 16.66
C THR A 117 3.54 12.74 17.73
N TYR A 118 2.46 12.99 18.47
CA TYR A 118 2.44 13.98 19.54
C TYR A 118 2.87 13.41 20.90
N ALA A 119 2.50 12.17 21.20
CA ALA A 119 2.69 11.58 22.52
C ALA A 119 4.10 10.99 22.73
N ALA A 120 4.67 10.32 21.74
CA ALA A 120 5.88 9.51 21.88
C ALA A 120 7.10 10.28 22.39
N PRO A 121 7.46 11.46 21.87
CA PRO A 121 8.64 12.19 22.35
C PRO A 121 8.51 12.60 23.84
N VAL A 122 7.31 12.98 24.26
CA VAL A 122 7.06 13.39 25.65
C VAL A 122 6.98 12.18 26.58
N ALA A 123 6.38 11.08 26.12
CA ALA A 123 6.33 9.83 26.86
C ALA A 123 7.76 9.32 27.18
N LYS A 124 8.65 9.31 26.17
CA LYS A 124 10.05 8.94 26.38
C LYS A 124 10.73 9.80 27.45
N ASN A 125 10.54 11.12 27.39
CA ASN A 125 11.12 12.06 28.35
C ASN A 125 10.53 11.90 29.74
N ALA A 126 9.27 11.49 29.85
CA ALA A 126 8.60 11.21 31.12
C ALA A 126 8.92 9.80 31.69
N GLY A 127 9.76 9.02 31.00
CA GLY A 127 10.11 7.65 31.40
C GLY A 127 8.98 6.64 31.19
N VAL A 128 7.99 6.98 30.36
CA VAL A 128 6.85 6.11 29.98
C VAL A 128 7.28 5.25 28.80
N SER A 129 7.07 3.95 28.90
CA SER A 129 7.44 3.00 27.85
C SER A 129 6.53 3.09 26.61
N ILE A 130 6.94 2.45 25.52
CA ILE A 130 6.10 2.39 24.30
C ILE A 130 4.78 1.66 24.58
N GLU A 131 4.80 0.59 25.37
CA GLU A 131 3.63 -0.21 25.74
C GLU A 131 2.64 0.60 26.61
N GLU A 132 3.16 1.37 27.55
CA GLU A 132 2.34 2.26 28.38
C GLU A 132 1.76 3.40 27.55
N THR A 133 2.55 3.97 26.64
CA THR A 133 2.08 5.02 25.71
C THR A 133 1.00 4.49 24.77
N ALA A 134 1.20 3.31 24.21
CA ALA A 134 0.22 2.62 23.38
C ALA A 134 -1.08 2.31 24.16
N ALA A 135 -0.96 1.91 25.42
CA ALA A 135 -2.12 1.68 26.31
C ALA A 135 -2.91 2.97 26.57
N MET A 136 -2.22 4.10 26.78
CA MET A 136 -2.86 5.41 26.94
C MET A 136 -3.62 5.80 25.67
N VAL A 137 -2.95 5.75 24.52
CA VAL A 137 -3.53 6.09 23.23
C VAL A 137 -4.72 5.18 22.91
N GLY A 138 -4.57 3.87 23.10
CA GLY A 138 -5.64 2.90 22.88
C GLY A 138 -6.87 3.16 23.78
N ALA A 139 -6.64 3.44 25.06
CA ALA A 139 -7.73 3.73 26.00
C ALA A 139 -8.50 5.03 25.62
N LEU A 140 -7.80 6.03 25.09
CA LEU A 140 -8.42 7.26 24.59
C LEU A 140 -9.26 7.00 23.33
N HIS A 141 -8.76 6.19 22.39
CA HIS A 141 -9.52 5.80 21.20
C HIS A 141 -10.80 5.04 21.55
N ASP A 142 -10.75 4.14 22.54
CA ASP A 142 -11.93 3.44 23.05
C ASP A 142 -13.00 4.41 23.60
N ALA A 143 -12.55 5.56 24.15
CA ALA A 143 -13.42 6.64 24.62
C ALA A 143 -13.77 7.67 23.52
N LYS A 144 -13.45 7.40 22.24
CA LYS A 144 -13.67 8.29 21.09
C LYS A 144 -12.88 9.60 21.13
N ILE A 145 -11.82 9.66 21.87
CA ILE A 145 -10.78 10.69 21.76
C ILE A 145 -9.70 10.10 20.84
N THR A 146 -9.67 10.52 19.57
CA THR A 146 -8.90 9.84 18.52
C THR A 146 -7.86 10.77 17.88
N GLY A 147 -6.90 10.17 17.17
CA GLY A 147 -5.92 10.89 16.35
C GLY A 147 -5.11 11.91 17.14
N SER A 148 -4.93 13.07 16.57
CA SER A 148 -4.17 14.18 17.18
C SER A 148 -4.73 14.65 18.52
N MET A 149 -6.03 14.50 18.76
CA MET A 149 -6.64 14.81 20.07
C MET A 149 -6.16 13.85 21.16
N ALA A 150 -6.10 12.55 20.87
CA ALA A 150 -5.54 11.55 21.78
C ALA A 150 -4.06 11.80 22.08
N GLY A 151 -3.30 12.13 21.03
CA GLY A 151 -1.88 12.46 21.14
C GLY A 151 -1.64 13.73 21.97
N THR A 152 -2.34 14.80 21.68
CA THR A 152 -2.24 16.08 22.42
C THR A 152 -2.70 15.91 23.86
N GLY A 153 -3.80 15.18 24.09
CA GLY A 153 -4.26 14.86 25.45
C GLY A 153 -3.25 14.06 26.24
N SER A 154 -2.70 12.97 25.66
CA SER A 154 -1.64 12.17 26.28
C SER A 154 -0.41 13.02 26.60
N ARG A 155 0.08 13.81 25.63
CA ARG A 155 1.21 14.72 25.82
C ARG A 155 0.97 15.70 26.98
N ALA A 156 -0.22 16.32 27.03
CA ALA A 156 -0.54 17.29 28.05
C ALA A 156 -0.60 16.64 29.45
N VAL A 157 -1.22 15.46 29.56
CA VAL A 157 -1.25 14.71 30.82
C VAL A 157 0.16 14.39 31.30
N LEU A 158 1.01 13.86 30.43
CA LEU A 158 2.40 13.52 30.76
C LEU A 158 3.18 14.76 31.18
N SER A 159 3.14 15.84 30.40
CA SER A 159 3.88 17.08 30.69
C SER A 159 3.45 17.72 32.00
N ARG A 160 2.13 17.75 32.28
CA ARG A 160 1.58 18.34 33.51
C ARG A 160 1.90 17.52 34.76
N LEU A 161 1.96 16.20 34.66
CA LEU A 161 2.35 15.35 35.76
C LEU A 161 3.88 15.33 35.98
N GLN A 162 4.66 15.49 34.90
CA GLN A 162 6.11 15.55 35.00
C GLN A 162 6.60 16.84 35.65
N ALA A 163 6.00 17.98 35.33
CA ALA A 163 6.39 19.28 35.83
C ALA A 163 5.16 20.14 36.14
N PRO A 164 4.41 19.81 37.22
CA PRO A 164 3.28 20.60 37.64
C PRO A 164 3.76 21.98 38.17
N THR A 165 3.07 23.05 37.78
CA THR A 165 3.44 24.42 38.17
C THR A 165 2.25 25.18 38.74
N GLY A 166 2.51 26.17 39.61
CA GLY A 166 1.51 27.07 40.16
C GLY A 166 0.32 26.33 40.76
N LYS A 167 -0.90 26.70 40.36
CA LYS A 167 -2.15 26.11 40.89
C LYS A 167 -2.25 24.60 40.69
N ALA A 168 -1.65 24.04 39.64
CA ALA A 168 -1.64 22.59 39.45
C ALA A 168 -0.86 21.88 40.55
N TRP A 169 0.27 22.45 40.98
CA TRP A 169 1.05 21.94 42.09
C TRP A 169 0.25 21.99 43.41
N ASP A 170 -0.41 23.12 43.70
CA ASP A 170 -1.21 23.28 44.92
C ASP A 170 -2.37 22.28 44.93
N ALA A 171 -3.08 22.12 43.82
CA ALA A 171 -4.17 21.18 43.64
C ALA A 171 -3.72 19.71 43.89
N LEU A 172 -2.58 19.30 43.35
CA LEU A 172 -2.01 17.95 43.56
C LEU A 172 -1.63 17.76 45.03
N LYS A 173 -1.09 18.80 45.70
CA LYS A 173 -0.75 18.78 47.10
C LYS A 173 -1.98 18.65 48.01
N GLU A 174 -3.06 19.38 47.69
CA GLU A 174 -4.34 19.26 48.40
C GLU A 174 -4.93 17.85 48.24
N LEU A 175 -4.81 17.25 47.10
CA LEU A 175 -5.21 15.85 46.88
C LEU A 175 -4.28 14.83 47.54
N GLY A 176 -3.14 15.26 48.07
CA GLY A 176 -2.13 14.37 48.69
C GLY A 176 -1.38 13.53 47.65
N VAL A 177 -1.39 13.91 46.38
CA VAL A 177 -0.77 13.18 45.27
C VAL A 177 0.62 13.73 44.98
N LYS A 178 1.62 12.85 44.97
CA LYS A 178 3.00 13.18 44.61
C LYS A 178 3.30 12.73 43.18
N THR A 179 3.85 13.61 42.37
CA THR A 179 4.24 13.30 41.00
C THR A 179 5.69 12.86 40.86
N SER A 180 6.54 13.18 41.84
CA SER A 180 7.96 12.81 41.84
C SER A 180 8.32 11.92 43.05
N ASP A 181 9.35 11.10 42.88
CA ASP A 181 9.97 10.33 43.93
C ASP A 181 10.96 11.19 44.79
N SER A 182 11.60 10.58 45.78
CA SER A 182 12.57 11.25 46.62
C SER A 182 13.86 11.69 45.91
N LYS A 183 14.10 11.18 44.70
CA LYS A 183 15.27 11.52 43.85
C LYS A 183 14.91 12.55 42.77
N GLY A 184 13.66 13.00 42.70
CA GLY A 184 13.18 13.96 41.70
C GLY A 184 12.76 13.33 40.38
N ASN A 185 12.72 12.00 40.26
CA ASN A 185 12.23 11.34 39.04
C ASN A 185 10.70 11.33 39.05
N THR A 186 10.11 11.38 37.83
CA THR A 186 8.65 11.22 37.68
C THR A 186 8.25 9.82 38.16
N ARG A 187 7.25 9.73 39.00
CA ARG A 187 6.67 8.45 39.44
C ARG A 187 5.89 7.83 38.29
N PRO A 188 5.65 6.50 38.32
CA PRO A 188 4.85 5.86 37.29
C PRO A 188 3.51 6.57 37.07
N VAL A 189 3.24 7.01 35.86
CA VAL A 189 2.09 7.88 35.54
C VAL A 189 0.77 7.22 35.90
N PHE A 190 0.63 5.92 35.67
CA PHE A 190 -0.61 5.20 36.03
C PHE A 190 -0.84 5.14 37.52
N THR A 191 0.23 5.07 38.29
CA THR A 191 0.13 5.15 39.78
C THR A 191 -0.36 6.52 40.22
N ILE A 192 0.17 7.59 39.62
CA ILE A 192 -0.27 8.96 39.92
C ILE A 192 -1.76 9.13 39.57
N LEU A 193 -2.19 8.68 38.42
CA LEU A 193 -3.60 8.76 37.95
C LEU A 193 -4.53 7.96 38.87
N LYS A 194 -4.11 6.76 39.36
CA LYS A 194 -4.86 5.97 40.33
C LYS A 194 -4.99 6.68 41.68
N GLU A 195 -3.90 7.26 42.18
CA GLU A 195 -3.91 8.01 43.43
C GLU A 195 -4.81 9.23 43.37
N MET A 196 -4.84 9.93 42.21
CA MET A 196 -5.77 11.05 41.97
C MET A 196 -7.22 10.59 42.07
N GLN A 197 -7.58 9.52 41.42
CA GLN A 197 -8.93 8.95 41.45
C GLN A 197 -9.30 8.50 42.85
N ALA A 198 -8.40 7.79 43.54
CA ALA A 198 -8.61 7.36 44.92
C ALA A 198 -8.77 8.56 45.87
N SER A 199 -8.06 9.67 45.62
CA SER A 199 -8.21 10.90 46.39
C SER A 199 -9.59 11.53 46.21
N PHE A 200 -10.08 11.55 44.98
CA PHE A 200 -11.45 12.05 44.67
C PHE A 200 -12.51 11.26 45.41
N GLU A 201 -12.39 9.94 45.42
CA GLU A 201 -13.31 9.03 46.13
C GLU A 201 -13.20 9.19 47.67
N LYS A 202 -11.98 9.22 48.19
CA LYS A 202 -11.71 9.39 49.63
C LYS A 202 -12.28 10.70 50.18
N ASN A 203 -12.11 11.78 49.43
CA ASN A 203 -12.60 13.12 49.79
C ASN A 203 -14.07 13.33 49.42
N ARG A 204 -14.74 12.34 48.80
CA ARG A 204 -16.14 12.39 48.36
C ARG A 204 -16.43 13.61 47.50
N LEU A 205 -15.51 13.94 46.59
CA LEU A 205 -15.65 15.11 45.71
C LEU A 205 -16.80 14.91 44.71
N GLY A 206 -17.68 15.87 44.64
CA GLY A 206 -18.74 15.90 43.63
C GLY A 206 -18.17 16.14 42.24
N THR A 207 -18.95 15.84 41.20
CA THR A 207 -18.52 15.94 39.78
C THR A 207 -18.02 17.34 39.40
N ALA A 208 -18.61 18.41 39.92
CA ALA A 208 -18.16 19.78 39.70
C ALA A 208 -16.78 20.05 40.31
N GLN A 209 -16.53 19.59 41.52
CA GLN A 209 -15.24 19.73 42.19
C GLN A 209 -14.16 18.90 41.48
N GLN A 210 -14.49 17.67 41.08
CA GLN A 210 -13.57 16.83 40.26
C GLN A 210 -13.20 17.55 38.95
N ALA A 211 -14.18 18.12 38.25
CA ALA A 211 -13.95 18.88 37.03
C ALA A 211 -13.06 20.11 37.25
N GLU A 212 -13.21 20.81 38.39
CA GLU A 212 -12.35 21.94 38.76
C GLU A 212 -10.90 21.51 38.98
N TYR A 213 -10.66 20.44 39.74
CA TYR A 213 -9.32 19.86 39.89
C TYR A 213 -8.73 19.41 38.54
N MET A 214 -9.51 18.73 37.69
CA MET A 214 -9.07 18.28 36.39
C MET A 214 -8.64 19.44 35.47
N LYS A 215 -9.45 20.52 35.43
CA LYS A 215 -9.11 21.72 34.68
C LYS A 215 -7.89 22.46 35.27
N THR A 216 -7.79 22.53 36.57
CA THR A 216 -6.67 23.20 37.25
C THR A 216 -5.36 22.47 37.00
N ILE A 217 -5.35 21.13 37.06
CA ILE A 217 -4.15 20.32 36.88
C ILE A 217 -3.76 20.16 35.42
N PHE A 218 -4.71 19.79 34.58
CA PHE A 218 -4.45 19.43 33.16
C PHE A 218 -4.76 20.51 32.16
N GLY A 219 -5.51 21.53 32.55
CA GLY A 219 -6.05 22.55 31.65
C GLY A 219 -7.37 22.12 31.01
N GLU A 220 -8.08 23.08 30.43
CA GLU A 220 -9.40 22.87 29.82
C GLU A 220 -9.38 21.79 28.73
N GLU A 221 -8.41 21.89 27.83
CA GLU A 221 -8.33 21.03 26.64
C GLU A 221 -7.97 19.57 26.96
N ALA A 222 -7.11 19.33 27.96
CA ALA A 222 -6.66 18.00 28.30
C ALA A 222 -7.47 17.34 29.45
N SER A 223 -8.37 18.07 30.08
CA SER A 223 -9.16 17.57 31.21
C SER A 223 -9.98 16.34 30.85
N SER A 224 -10.56 16.28 29.66
CA SER A 224 -11.34 15.14 29.17
C SER A 224 -10.45 13.90 28.97
N ALA A 225 -9.30 14.05 28.33
CA ALA A 225 -8.35 12.98 28.13
C ALA A 225 -7.81 12.45 29.50
N ALA A 226 -7.49 13.37 30.41
CA ALA A 226 -7.05 13.04 31.75
C ALA A 226 -8.12 12.25 32.53
N ALA A 227 -9.38 12.63 32.45
CA ALA A 227 -10.48 11.93 33.09
C ALA A 227 -10.64 10.49 32.56
N VAL A 228 -10.55 10.30 31.26
CA VAL A 228 -10.58 8.97 30.63
C VAL A 228 -9.40 8.13 31.11
N LEU A 229 -8.18 8.69 31.11
CA LEU A 229 -6.98 7.98 31.54
C LEU A 229 -7.00 7.66 33.04
N MET A 230 -7.52 8.55 33.91
CA MET A 230 -7.72 8.28 35.33
C MET A 230 -8.68 7.11 35.54
N THR A 231 -9.82 7.10 34.86
CA THR A 231 -10.78 6.00 34.89
C THR A 231 -10.15 4.69 34.39
N ALA A 232 -9.43 4.75 33.30
CA ALA A 232 -8.76 3.59 32.74
C ALA A 232 -7.63 3.06 33.64
N ALA A 233 -6.93 3.96 34.35
CA ALA A 233 -5.94 3.58 35.37
C ALA A 233 -6.59 2.93 36.58
N SER A 234 -7.62 3.55 37.16
CA SER A 234 -8.29 3.07 38.36
C SER A 234 -9.00 1.73 38.19
N THR A 235 -9.58 1.49 37.00
CA THR A 235 -10.21 0.20 36.65
C THR A 235 -9.18 -0.90 36.27
N GLY A 236 -7.90 -0.57 36.21
CA GLY A 236 -6.83 -1.47 35.81
C GLY A 236 -6.76 -1.74 34.31
N LYS A 237 -7.53 -1.01 33.49
CA LYS A 237 -7.52 -1.16 32.02
C LYS A 237 -6.15 -0.86 31.42
N LEU A 238 -5.49 0.23 31.86
CA LEU A 238 -4.16 0.59 31.40
C LEU A 238 -3.12 -0.48 31.74
N ASP A 239 -3.17 -1.05 32.94
CA ASP A 239 -2.25 -2.11 33.34
C ASP A 239 -2.46 -3.38 32.51
N LYS A 240 -3.72 -3.76 32.27
CA LYS A 240 -4.05 -4.94 31.44
C LYS A 240 -3.59 -4.75 29.99
N LEU A 241 -3.80 -3.59 29.40
CA LEU A 241 -3.32 -3.28 28.05
C LEU A 241 -1.80 -3.29 27.99
N THR A 242 -1.14 -2.63 28.94
CA THR A 242 0.33 -2.61 29.02
C THR A 242 0.91 -4.01 29.17
N ALA A 243 0.34 -4.84 30.05
CA ALA A 243 0.76 -6.23 30.20
C ALA A 243 0.58 -7.05 28.93
N ALA A 244 -0.55 -6.85 28.22
CA ALA A 244 -0.81 -7.50 26.95
C ALA A 244 0.19 -7.06 25.86
N PHE A 245 0.56 -5.79 25.83
CA PHE A 245 1.53 -5.27 24.88
C PHE A 245 2.97 -5.70 25.21
N LYS A 246 3.36 -5.78 26.47
CA LYS A 246 4.64 -6.37 26.89
C LYS A 246 4.77 -7.85 26.51
N ALA A 247 3.65 -8.57 26.46
CA ALA A 247 3.59 -9.98 26.08
C ALA A 247 3.22 -10.18 24.60
N SER A 248 3.42 -9.16 23.75
CA SER A 248 2.97 -9.20 22.35
C SER A 248 3.96 -9.80 21.38
N ASP A 249 5.16 -10.18 21.80
CA ASP A 249 6.20 -10.70 20.92
C ASP A 249 5.69 -11.84 20.04
N GLY A 250 5.85 -11.69 18.73
CA GLY A 250 5.39 -12.62 17.69
C GLY A 250 3.88 -12.58 17.38
N LYS A 251 3.09 -11.79 18.11
CA LYS A 251 1.63 -11.78 17.96
C LYS A 251 1.15 -11.19 16.62
N THR A 252 1.89 -10.28 16.03
CA THR A 252 1.55 -9.76 14.70
C THR A 252 1.66 -10.85 13.65
N ALA A 253 2.72 -11.65 13.67
CA ALA A 253 2.89 -12.77 12.75
C ALA A 253 1.82 -13.85 12.95
N GLU A 254 1.47 -14.18 14.20
CA GLU A 254 0.38 -15.10 14.53
C GLU A 254 -0.96 -14.58 13.98
N LEU A 255 -1.26 -13.28 14.15
CA LEU A 255 -2.46 -12.64 13.62
C LEU A 255 -2.51 -12.71 12.09
N VAL A 256 -1.38 -12.43 11.42
CA VAL A 256 -1.27 -12.51 9.95
C VAL A 256 -1.53 -13.92 9.45
N ASN A 257 -0.95 -14.94 10.09
CA ASN A 257 -1.20 -16.34 9.72
C ASN A 257 -2.69 -16.68 9.82
N ILE A 258 -3.37 -16.27 10.90
CA ILE A 258 -4.82 -16.49 11.05
C ILE A 258 -5.62 -15.75 9.97
N MET A 259 -5.22 -14.49 9.65
CA MET A 259 -5.92 -13.67 8.65
C MET A 259 -5.71 -14.17 7.23
N GLN A 260 -4.60 -14.84 6.94
CA GLN A 260 -4.25 -15.37 5.61
C GLN A 260 -4.66 -16.83 5.41
N ASP A 261 -5.02 -17.56 6.46
CA ASP A 261 -5.52 -18.95 6.38
C ASP A 261 -6.92 -19.00 5.76
N ASN A 262 -7.00 -18.65 4.47
CA ASN A 262 -8.21 -18.66 3.67
C ASN A 262 -7.87 -18.55 2.17
N LEU A 263 -8.83 -18.90 1.31
CA LEU A 263 -8.68 -18.89 -0.15
C LEU A 263 -8.18 -17.55 -0.71
N GLY A 264 -8.53 -16.43 -0.09
CA GLY A 264 -8.04 -15.09 -0.50
C GLY A 264 -6.55 -14.90 -0.19
N GLY A 265 -6.06 -15.46 0.91
CA GLY A 265 -4.64 -15.50 1.26
C GLY A 265 -3.86 -16.38 0.28
N ASP A 266 -4.34 -17.62 0.04
CA ASP A 266 -3.74 -18.55 -0.92
C ASP A 266 -3.64 -17.94 -2.32
N PHE A 267 -4.67 -17.20 -2.76
CA PHE A 267 -4.67 -16.51 -4.05
C PHE A 267 -3.61 -15.39 -4.11
N LYS A 268 -3.44 -14.64 -3.03
CA LYS A 268 -2.40 -13.59 -2.96
C LYS A 268 -1.00 -14.17 -2.97
N GLU A 269 -0.76 -15.27 -2.23
CA GLU A 269 0.51 -15.99 -2.27
C GLU A 269 0.81 -16.51 -3.67
N PHE A 270 -0.19 -17.09 -4.34
CA PHE A 270 -0.06 -17.52 -5.72
C PHE A 270 0.29 -16.36 -6.66
N GLN A 271 -0.36 -15.20 -6.50
CA GLN A 271 -0.06 -14.01 -7.29
C GLN A 271 1.38 -13.53 -7.05
N SER A 272 1.83 -13.49 -5.81
CA SER A 272 3.21 -13.08 -5.46
C SER A 272 4.25 -14.04 -6.02
N ALA A 273 4.03 -15.36 -5.91
CA ALA A 273 4.89 -16.36 -6.50
C ALA A 273 4.95 -16.25 -8.03
N TYR A 274 3.84 -15.90 -8.66
CA TYR A 274 3.77 -15.65 -10.10
C TYR A 274 4.57 -14.39 -10.51
N GLU A 275 4.47 -13.31 -9.77
CA GLU A 275 5.25 -12.08 -9.98
C GLU A 275 6.75 -12.32 -9.80
N ALA A 276 7.13 -13.21 -8.85
CA ALA A 276 8.50 -13.63 -8.63
C ALA A 276 9.12 -14.30 -9.86
N VAL A 277 8.39 -15.21 -10.50
CA VAL A 277 8.82 -15.84 -11.75
C VAL A 277 9.06 -14.79 -12.85
N GLY A 278 8.18 -13.80 -12.95
CA GLY A 278 8.35 -12.67 -13.87
C GLY A 278 9.62 -11.87 -13.59
N THR A 279 9.90 -11.60 -12.32
CA THR A 279 11.07 -10.85 -11.87
C THR A 279 12.38 -11.61 -12.16
N ASP A 280 12.40 -12.92 -11.92
CA ASP A 280 13.58 -13.76 -12.20
C ASP A 280 13.90 -13.85 -13.70
N LEU A 281 12.86 -13.97 -14.54
CA LEU A 281 13.01 -13.92 -15.99
C LEU A 281 13.53 -12.56 -16.45
N PHE A 282 13.06 -11.47 -15.84
CA PHE A 282 13.50 -10.12 -16.17
C PHE A 282 14.98 -9.90 -15.83
N ASP A 283 15.43 -10.34 -14.65
CA ASP A 283 16.81 -10.15 -14.19
C ASP A 283 17.83 -10.91 -15.06
N GLN A 284 17.48 -12.10 -15.53
CA GLN A 284 18.34 -12.85 -16.44
C GLN A 284 18.46 -12.18 -17.82
N GLN A 285 17.50 -11.34 -18.19
CA GLN A 285 17.38 -10.70 -19.50
C GLN A 285 17.45 -9.16 -19.46
N GLU A 286 17.90 -8.56 -18.35
CA GLU A 286 17.89 -7.08 -18.15
C GLU A 286 18.46 -6.33 -19.37
N GLY A 287 19.56 -6.81 -19.94
CA GLY A 287 20.21 -6.17 -21.09
C GLY A 287 19.39 -6.23 -22.40
N ALA A 288 18.74 -7.35 -22.67
CA ALA A 288 17.95 -7.55 -23.88
C ALA A 288 16.59 -6.83 -23.77
N LEU A 289 15.92 -6.93 -22.64
CA LEU A 289 14.65 -6.25 -22.37
C LEU A 289 14.80 -4.74 -22.29
N ARG A 290 15.90 -4.24 -21.72
CA ARG A 290 16.21 -2.81 -21.72
C ARG A 290 16.41 -2.27 -23.14
N LYS A 291 17.11 -3.00 -24.02
CA LYS A 291 17.24 -2.66 -25.45
C LYS A 291 15.89 -2.69 -26.17
N LEU A 292 15.06 -3.67 -25.85
CA LEU A 292 13.71 -3.78 -26.40
C LEU A 292 12.85 -2.57 -26.01
N MET A 293 12.83 -2.22 -24.72
CA MET A 293 12.10 -1.05 -24.20
C MET A 293 12.60 0.26 -24.81
N GLN A 294 13.91 0.45 -24.91
CA GLN A 294 14.50 1.63 -25.56
C GLN A 294 14.12 1.70 -27.04
N THR A 295 14.09 0.56 -27.73
CA THR A 295 13.69 0.46 -29.12
C THR A 295 12.21 0.76 -29.30
N ALA A 296 11.35 0.17 -28.47
CA ALA A 296 9.91 0.45 -28.47
C ALA A 296 9.61 1.94 -28.20
N THR A 297 10.29 2.53 -27.19
CA THR A 297 10.17 3.98 -26.92
C THR A 297 10.56 4.83 -28.12
N LYS A 298 11.64 4.48 -28.83
CA LYS A 298 12.08 5.18 -30.02
C LYS A 298 11.05 5.12 -31.15
N TYR A 299 10.35 3.98 -31.32
CA TYR A 299 9.29 3.85 -32.33
C TYR A 299 8.02 4.57 -31.91
N VAL A 300 7.63 4.57 -30.61
CA VAL A 300 6.50 5.35 -30.10
C VAL A 300 6.75 6.85 -30.33
N LEU A 301 7.96 7.35 -30.06
CA LEU A 301 8.31 8.75 -30.33
C LEU A 301 8.31 9.10 -31.83
N LYS A 302 8.73 8.15 -32.69
CA LYS A 302 8.58 8.32 -34.15
C LYS A 302 7.14 8.37 -34.58
N LEU A 303 6.28 7.54 -33.99
CA LEU A 303 4.83 7.54 -34.24
C LEU A 303 4.21 8.86 -33.80
N ASP A 304 4.56 9.38 -32.64
CA ASP A 304 4.13 10.70 -32.15
C ASP A 304 4.54 11.80 -33.15
N GLY A 305 5.80 11.79 -33.58
CA GLY A 305 6.30 12.72 -34.58
C GLY A 305 5.57 12.62 -35.94
N TRP A 306 5.13 11.40 -36.33
CA TRP A 306 4.32 11.19 -37.54
C TRP A 306 2.88 11.72 -37.36
N ILE A 307 2.26 11.45 -36.22
CA ILE A 307 0.93 11.97 -35.83
C ILE A 307 0.92 13.49 -35.84
N GLN A 308 1.94 14.11 -35.27
CA GLN A 308 2.11 15.57 -35.25
C GLN A 308 2.20 16.19 -36.68
N LYS A 309 2.87 15.50 -37.59
CA LYS A 309 3.01 15.94 -39.00
C LYS A 309 1.77 15.65 -39.84
N ASN A 310 0.91 14.72 -39.42
CA ASN A 310 -0.25 14.25 -40.18
C ASN A 310 -1.56 14.40 -39.37
N LYS A 311 -1.74 15.53 -38.71
CA LYS A 311 -2.86 15.78 -37.77
C LYS A 311 -4.25 15.53 -38.38
N SER A 312 -4.48 15.88 -39.64
CA SER A 312 -5.78 15.66 -40.29
C SER A 312 -6.06 14.17 -40.53
N LEU A 313 -5.04 13.41 -40.91
CA LEU A 313 -5.15 11.96 -41.10
C LEU A 313 -5.26 11.24 -39.75
N ALA A 314 -4.49 11.67 -38.75
CA ALA A 314 -4.55 11.14 -37.40
C ALA A 314 -5.89 11.45 -36.72
N SER A 315 -6.49 12.63 -36.94
CA SER A 315 -7.83 12.95 -36.46
C SER A 315 -8.92 12.11 -37.11
N THR A 316 -8.79 11.83 -38.44
CA THR A 316 -9.70 10.96 -39.18
C THR A 316 -9.60 9.52 -38.68
N ILE A 317 -8.38 9.01 -38.46
CA ILE A 317 -8.14 7.69 -37.86
C ILE A 317 -8.65 7.67 -36.37
N GLY A 318 -8.48 8.75 -35.61
CA GLY A 318 -8.98 8.92 -34.28
C GLY A 318 -10.51 8.94 -34.18
N LEU A 319 -11.19 9.54 -35.14
CA LEU A 319 -12.66 9.51 -35.24
C LEU A 319 -13.18 8.11 -35.65
N ILE A 320 -12.45 7.40 -36.51
CA ILE A 320 -12.76 5.99 -36.83
C ILE A 320 -12.47 5.07 -35.64
N ALA A 321 -11.40 5.31 -34.91
CA ALA A 321 -11.03 4.56 -33.72
C ALA A 321 -11.92 4.90 -32.50
N GLY A 322 -12.41 6.14 -32.37
CA GLY A 322 -13.38 6.55 -31.35
C GLY A 322 -14.76 5.93 -31.55
N GLY A 323 -15.09 5.54 -32.79
CA GLY A 323 -16.29 4.75 -33.08
C GLY A 323 -16.15 3.25 -32.86
N ALA A 324 -14.91 2.75 -32.69
CA ALA A 324 -14.63 1.36 -32.42
C ALA A 324 -13.79 1.24 -31.14
N LEU A 325 -14.47 1.25 -29.98
CA LEU A 325 -13.89 0.97 -28.64
C LEU A 325 -13.07 -0.33 -28.55
N ALA A 326 -13.07 -1.13 -29.62
CA ALA A 326 -12.25 -2.33 -29.75
C ALA A 326 -10.76 -2.04 -30.08
N LEU A 327 -10.39 -0.86 -30.59
CA LEU A 327 -9.01 -0.53 -30.94
C LEU A 327 -8.22 0.14 -29.81
N THR A 328 -8.87 0.69 -28.78
CA THR A 328 -8.20 1.07 -27.53
C THR A 328 -7.58 -0.12 -26.80
N GLY A 329 -8.12 -1.34 -27.02
CA GLY A 329 -7.50 -2.58 -26.61
C GLY A 329 -6.15 -2.87 -27.28
N ILE A 330 -5.92 -2.40 -28.51
CA ILE A 330 -4.70 -2.71 -29.27
C ILE A 330 -3.56 -1.72 -28.95
N ILE A 331 -3.86 -0.45 -28.77
CA ILE A 331 -2.85 0.55 -28.31
C ILE A 331 -2.58 0.41 -26.82
N GLY A 332 -3.61 0.11 -26.02
CA GLY A 332 -3.46 -0.39 -24.65
C GLY A 332 -2.73 -1.73 -24.61
N ALA A 333 -2.91 -2.63 -25.59
CA ALA A 333 -2.19 -3.89 -25.67
C ALA A 333 -0.72 -3.71 -26.13
N ILE A 334 -0.34 -2.68 -26.86
CA ILE A 334 1.08 -2.36 -27.09
C ILE A 334 1.73 -1.77 -25.83
N GLY A 335 1.03 -0.97 -25.07
CA GLY A 335 1.42 -0.56 -23.70
C GLY A 335 1.31 -1.72 -22.70
N LEU A 336 0.35 -2.63 -22.89
CA LEU A 336 0.13 -3.82 -22.09
C LEU A 336 0.94 -5.05 -22.57
N VAL A 337 1.51 -5.08 -23.76
CA VAL A 337 2.45 -6.12 -24.21
C VAL A 337 3.85 -5.90 -23.63
N ALA A 338 4.20 -4.66 -23.29
CA ALA A 338 5.39 -4.44 -22.46
C ALA A 338 5.17 -4.87 -20.99
N TRP A 339 3.94 -4.73 -20.48
CA TRP A 339 3.58 -5.11 -19.12
C TRP A 339 3.28 -6.61 -18.94
N PRO A 340 2.65 -7.36 -19.86
CA PRO A 340 2.42 -8.81 -19.71
C PRO A 340 3.63 -9.69 -20.03
N VAL A 341 4.66 -9.19 -20.67
CA VAL A 341 5.98 -9.84 -20.61
C VAL A 341 6.52 -9.77 -19.17
N ILE A 342 6.11 -8.77 -18.43
CA ILE A 342 6.41 -8.58 -17.00
C ILE A 342 5.35 -9.26 -16.10
N THR A 343 4.07 -9.26 -16.48
CA THR A 343 2.96 -9.82 -15.67
C THR A 343 2.32 -11.08 -16.26
N GLY A 344 2.90 -11.65 -17.30
CA GLY A 344 2.70 -12.99 -17.81
C GLY A 344 1.33 -13.38 -18.39
N ILE A 345 1.21 -14.65 -18.59
CA ILE A 345 0.18 -15.42 -19.32
C ILE A 345 -1.27 -15.11 -18.90
N ASN A 346 -1.53 -14.70 -17.66
CA ASN A 346 -2.91 -14.44 -17.18
C ASN A 346 -3.57 -13.20 -17.80
N ALA A 347 -2.80 -12.19 -18.20
CA ALA A 347 -3.37 -11.03 -18.93
C ALA A 347 -3.77 -11.44 -20.37
N ILE A 348 -3.05 -12.38 -20.97
CA ILE A 348 -3.40 -12.94 -22.29
C ILE A 348 -4.65 -13.83 -22.16
N ILE A 349 -4.76 -14.63 -21.12
CA ILE A 349 -5.94 -15.47 -20.83
C ILE A 349 -7.14 -14.60 -20.46
N ALA A 350 -6.96 -13.56 -19.65
CA ALA A 350 -8.02 -12.62 -19.29
C ALA A 350 -8.44 -11.75 -20.48
N ALA A 351 -7.51 -11.32 -21.33
CA ALA A 351 -7.83 -10.60 -22.56
C ALA A 351 -8.52 -11.49 -23.61
N ALA A 352 -8.12 -12.76 -23.72
CA ALA A 352 -8.80 -13.75 -24.57
C ALA A 352 -10.19 -14.10 -24.00
N GLY A 353 -10.33 -14.23 -22.68
CA GLY A 353 -11.62 -14.42 -22.01
C GLY A 353 -12.53 -13.20 -22.12
N ALA A 354 -11.98 -11.98 -21.97
CA ALA A 354 -12.73 -10.75 -22.13
C ALA A 354 -13.14 -10.50 -23.60
N MET A 355 -12.28 -10.83 -24.57
CA MET A 355 -12.66 -10.81 -26.00
C MET A 355 -13.75 -11.84 -26.29
N GLY A 356 -13.67 -13.06 -25.75
CA GLY A 356 -14.74 -14.05 -25.88
C GLY A 356 -16.05 -13.57 -25.28
N ALA A 357 -16.04 -12.92 -24.12
CA ALA A 357 -17.21 -12.33 -23.48
C ALA A 357 -17.77 -11.12 -24.26
N ILE A 358 -16.89 -10.27 -24.82
CA ILE A 358 -17.29 -9.15 -25.68
C ILE A 358 -17.93 -9.67 -26.97
N PHE A 359 -17.36 -10.69 -27.61
CA PHE A 359 -17.93 -11.27 -28.84
C PHE A 359 -19.24 -11.99 -28.58
N THR A 360 -19.43 -12.69 -27.45
CA THR A 360 -20.71 -13.30 -27.10
C THR A 360 -21.75 -12.24 -26.71
N THR A 361 -21.35 -11.18 -26.01
CA THR A 361 -22.25 -10.09 -25.59
C THR A 361 -22.64 -9.21 -26.78
N VAL A 362 -21.70 -8.85 -27.65
CA VAL A 362 -21.96 -8.09 -28.89
C VAL A 362 -22.72 -8.94 -29.88
N GLY A 363 -22.38 -10.20 -30.04
CA GLY A 363 -23.12 -11.13 -30.91
C GLY A 363 -24.58 -11.34 -30.47
N SER A 364 -24.82 -11.50 -29.16
CA SER A 364 -26.19 -11.61 -28.63
C SER A 364 -26.95 -10.28 -28.69
N ALA A 365 -26.28 -9.14 -28.46
CA ALA A 365 -26.88 -7.81 -28.59
C ALA A 365 -27.24 -7.49 -30.05
N VAL A 366 -26.41 -7.88 -31.01
CA VAL A 366 -26.68 -7.75 -32.45
C VAL A 366 -27.86 -8.63 -32.88
N MET A 367 -27.93 -9.87 -32.41
CA MET A 367 -29.07 -10.77 -32.70
C MET A 367 -30.37 -10.27 -32.06
N THR A 368 -30.30 -9.65 -30.87
CA THR A 368 -31.49 -9.05 -30.22
C THR A 368 -31.90 -7.74 -30.92
N ALA A 369 -30.96 -6.97 -31.47
CA ALA A 369 -31.22 -5.73 -32.17
C ALA A 369 -31.77 -5.95 -33.60
N ILE A 370 -31.46 -7.08 -34.24
CA ILE A 370 -32.07 -7.48 -35.53
C ILE A 370 -33.58 -7.77 -35.41
N GLY A 371 -34.00 -8.14 -34.18
CA GLY A 371 -35.44 -8.37 -33.86
C GLY A 371 -36.27 -7.09 -33.67
N ALA A 372 -35.62 -5.90 -33.53
CA ALA A 372 -36.29 -4.62 -33.31
C ALA A 372 -35.74 -3.56 -34.29
N ILE A 373 -36.21 -3.58 -35.53
CA ILE A 373 -35.87 -2.61 -36.55
C ILE A 373 -36.34 -1.22 -36.11
N SER A 374 -35.44 -0.43 -35.53
CA SER A 374 -35.69 0.98 -35.27
C SER A 374 -34.61 1.85 -35.96
N TRP A 375 -34.99 3.06 -36.32
CA TRP A 375 -34.14 4.07 -36.98
C TRP A 375 -32.69 4.19 -36.49
N PRO A 376 -32.39 4.08 -35.15
CA PRO A 376 -31.02 4.10 -34.68
C PRO A 376 -30.12 2.95 -35.20
N VAL A 377 -30.70 1.78 -35.48
CA VAL A 377 -29.95 0.61 -35.99
C VAL A 377 -29.50 0.87 -37.44
N VAL A 378 -30.36 1.50 -38.23
CA VAL A 378 -30.01 1.87 -39.63
C VAL A 378 -28.85 2.88 -39.64
N ALA A 379 -28.82 3.83 -38.70
CA ALA A 379 -27.72 4.80 -38.56
C ALA A 379 -26.40 4.14 -38.15
N VAL A 380 -26.44 3.16 -37.26
CA VAL A 380 -25.23 2.41 -36.85
C VAL A 380 -24.71 1.54 -38.00
N VAL A 381 -25.58 0.86 -38.75
CA VAL A 381 -25.20 0.06 -39.91
C VAL A 381 -24.60 0.98 -41.02
N ALA A 382 -25.20 2.14 -41.27
CA ALA A 382 -24.65 3.11 -42.20
C ALA A 382 -23.28 3.65 -41.76
N ALA A 383 -23.06 3.89 -40.47
CA ALA A 383 -21.77 4.30 -39.93
C ALA A 383 -20.70 3.20 -40.07
N ILE A 384 -21.08 1.92 -39.84
CA ILE A 384 -20.19 0.77 -40.01
C ILE A 384 -19.80 0.61 -41.49
N VAL A 385 -20.74 0.73 -42.42
CA VAL A 385 -20.51 0.64 -43.88
C VAL A 385 -19.63 1.82 -44.32
N ALA A 386 -19.89 3.04 -43.89
CA ALA A 386 -19.05 4.21 -44.18
C ALA A 386 -17.63 4.03 -43.60
N GLY A 387 -17.49 3.49 -42.40
CA GLY A 387 -16.20 3.14 -41.81
C GLY A 387 -15.45 2.08 -42.62
N ALA A 388 -16.13 1.03 -43.07
CA ALA A 388 -15.55 -0.02 -43.90
C ALA A 388 -15.07 0.51 -45.28
N LEU A 389 -15.81 1.42 -45.91
CA LEU A 389 -15.43 2.07 -47.16
C LEU A 389 -14.22 3.00 -47.00
N LEU A 390 -14.12 3.71 -45.88
CA LEU A 390 -12.95 4.51 -45.51
C LEU A 390 -11.72 3.64 -45.26
N ILE A 391 -11.85 2.53 -44.53
CA ILE A 391 -10.79 1.56 -44.35
C ILE A 391 -10.31 1.00 -45.67
N ARG A 392 -11.23 0.67 -46.58
CA ARG A 392 -10.89 0.19 -47.92
C ARG A 392 -10.14 1.24 -48.75
N LYS A 393 -10.53 2.51 -48.65
CA LYS A 393 -9.88 3.63 -49.37
C LYS A 393 -8.46 3.90 -48.89
N TYR A 394 -8.20 3.71 -47.61
CA TYR A 394 -6.89 3.96 -46.99
C TYR A 394 -6.15 2.67 -46.64
N TRP A 395 -6.57 1.53 -47.17
CA TRP A 395 -6.03 0.21 -46.81
C TRP A 395 -4.52 0.06 -47.09
N GLU A 396 -4.07 0.57 -48.24
CA GLU A 396 -2.66 0.46 -48.62
C GLU A 396 -1.72 1.16 -47.65
N PRO A 397 -1.94 2.43 -47.24
CA PRO A 397 -1.12 3.07 -46.21
C PRO A 397 -1.22 2.39 -44.82
N VAL A 398 -2.41 1.92 -44.47
CA VAL A 398 -2.66 1.24 -43.16
C VAL A 398 -1.97 -0.12 -43.13
N SER A 399 -2.08 -0.91 -44.20
CA SER A 399 -1.43 -2.22 -44.29
C SER A 399 0.09 -2.11 -44.37
N ALA A 400 0.62 -1.09 -45.08
CA ALA A 400 2.06 -0.81 -45.10
C ALA A 400 2.60 -0.39 -43.73
N PHE A 401 1.83 0.40 -42.99
CA PHE A 401 2.17 0.77 -41.60
C PHE A 401 2.22 -0.46 -40.68
N PHE A 402 1.17 -1.29 -40.71
CA PHE A 402 1.16 -2.51 -39.85
C PHE A 402 2.18 -3.54 -40.33
N GLY A 403 2.43 -3.65 -41.64
CA GLY A 403 3.53 -4.46 -42.19
C GLY A 403 4.89 -4.03 -41.64
N GLY A 404 5.16 -2.72 -41.64
CA GLY A 404 6.38 -2.16 -41.07
C GLY A 404 6.50 -2.37 -39.56
N VAL A 405 5.40 -2.27 -38.83
CA VAL A 405 5.36 -2.57 -37.38
C VAL A 405 5.66 -4.05 -37.13
N VAL A 406 5.03 -4.96 -37.90
CA VAL A 406 5.27 -6.40 -37.78
C VAL A 406 6.71 -6.76 -38.16
N GLU A 407 7.27 -6.19 -39.22
CA GLU A 407 8.68 -6.41 -39.57
C GLU A 407 9.63 -5.82 -38.53
N GLY A 408 9.34 -4.63 -38.00
CA GLY A 408 10.10 -4.02 -36.91
C GLY A 408 10.07 -4.86 -35.65
N LEU A 409 8.90 -5.42 -35.27
CA LEU A 409 8.77 -6.36 -34.17
C LEU A 409 9.54 -7.66 -34.43
N LYS A 410 9.42 -8.26 -35.63
CA LYS A 410 10.19 -9.45 -35.99
C LYS A 410 11.71 -9.20 -35.87
N ALA A 411 12.19 -8.07 -36.38
CA ALA A 411 13.60 -7.71 -36.30
C ALA A 411 14.05 -7.45 -34.83
N ALA A 412 13.18 -6.84 -34.01
CA ALA A 412 13.46 -6.61 -32.58
C ALA A 412 13.46 -7.90 -31.76
N PHE A 413 12.60 -8.86 -32.11
CA PHE A 413 12.49 -10.17 -31.44
C PHE A 413 13.39 -11.25 -32.02
N ALA A 414 14.01 -11.06 -33.19
CA ALA A 414 14.90 -12.05 -33.80
C ALA A 414 16.05 -12.51 -32.86
N PRO A 415 16.70 -11.63 -32.06
CA PRO A 415 17.74 -12.04 -31.14
C PRO A 415 17.23 -12.80 -29.90
N VAL A 416 15.92 -12.76 -29.65
CA VAL A 416 15.28 -13.35 -28.45
C VAL A 416 14.42 -14.56 -28.83
N GLY A 417 14.34 -14.89 -30.13
CA GLY A 417 13.46 -15.93 -30.69
C GLY A 417 13.67 -17.31 -30.09
N GLU A 418 14.90 -17.66 -29.73
CA GLU A 418 15.21 -18.95 -29.11
C GLU A 418 14.63 -19.10 -27.68
N LEU A 419 14.49 -17.98 -26.95
CA LEU A 419 13.90 -17.96 -25.59
C LEU A 419 12.39 -18.18 -25.60
N PHE A 420 11.73 -17.88 -26.72
CA PHE A 420 10.28 -18.05 -26.86
C PHE A 420 9.89 -19.38 -27.51
N THR A 421 10.85 -20.25 -27.82
CA THR A 421 10.59 -21.59 -28.36
C THR A 421 9.57 -22.40 -27.55
N PRO A 422 9.57 -22.37 -26.19
CA PRO A 422 8.55 -23.04 -25.39
C PRO A 422 7.14 -22.42 -25.53
N LEU A 423 7.07 -21.16 -25.97
CA LEU A 423 5.79 -20.42 -26.16
C LEU A 423 5.29 -20.49 -27.61
N LYS A 424 6.04 -21.11 -28.51
CA LYS A 424 5.68 -21.27 -29.93
C LYS A 424 4.27 -21.85 -30.12
N PRO A 425 3.82 -22.89 -29.38
CA PRO A 425 2.46 -23.41 -29.53
C PRO A 425 1.38 -22.39 -29.20
N VAL A 426 1.65 -21.47 -28.25
CA VAL A 426 0.72 -20.39 -27.86
C VAL A 426 0.63 -19.35 -28.96
N PHE A 427 1.77 -18.98 -29.57
CA PHE A 427 1.80 -18.04 -30.68
C PHE A 427 1.19 -18.63 -31.97
N ASP A 428 1.41 -19.90 -32.24
CA ASP A 428 0.81 -20.62 -33.38
C ASP A 428 -0.73 -20.66 -33.20
N TRP A 429 -1.22 -21.01 -32.02
CA TRP A 429 -2.66 -20.97 -31.68
C TRP A 429 -3.26 -19.56 -31.82
N LEU A 430 -2.57 -18.53 -31.34
CA LEU A 430 -3.02 -17.13 -31.45
C LEU A 430 -3.06 -16.70 -32.91
N GLY A 431 -2.05 -17.10 -33.71
CA GLY A 431 -1.98 -16.85 -35.14
C GLY A 431 -3.16 -17.50 -35.88
N GLU A 432 -3.51 -18.74 -35.58
CA GLU A 432 -4.68 -19.43 -36.16
C GLU A 432 -6.00 -18.70 -35.82
N LYS A 433 -6.17 -18.27 -34.53
CA LYS A 433 -7.38 -17.56 -34.12
C LYS A 433 -7.51 -16.18 -34.79
N LEU A 434 -6.40 -15.45 -34.91
CA LEU A 434 -6.36 -14.18 -35.63
C LEU A 434 -6.63 -14.36 -37.13
N GLN A 435 -6.10 -15.41 -37.74
CA GLN A 435 -6.38 -15.74 -39.17
C GLN A 435 -7.86 -16.13 -39.35
N ALA A 436 -8.44 -16.91 -38.45
CA ALA A 436 -9.85 -17.26 -38.51
C ALA A 436 -10.76 -16.02 -38.38
N ALA A 437 -10.45 -15.13 -37.41
CA ALA A 437 -11.15 -13.86 -37.23
C ALA A 437 -11.02 -12.95 -38.45
N TRP A 438 -9.83 -12.93 -39.11
CA TRP A 438 -9.57 -12.18 -40.30
C TRP A 438 -10.33 -12.73 -41.51
N GLN A 439 -10.41 -14.05 -41.68
CA GLN A 439 -11.20 -14.67 -42.74
C GLN A 439 -12.70 -14.42 -42.54
N TRP A 440 -13.18 -14.53 -41.31
CA TRP A 440 -14.55 -14.19 -40.95
C TRP A 440 -14.88 -12.72 -41.30
N PHE A 441 -14.00 -11.79 -40.96
CA PHE A 441 -14.14 -10.37 -41.30
C PHE A 441 -14.14 -10.12 -42.81
N LYS A 442 -13.25 -10.80 -43.54
CA LYS A 442 -13.25 -10.73 -45.02
C LYS A 442 -14.56 -11.21 -45.65
N ASN A 443 -15.10 -12.31 -45.12
CA ASN A 443 -16.38 -12.86 -45.60
C ASN A 443 -17.58 -12.00 -45.22
N LEU A 444 -17.45 -11.14 -44.21
CA LEU A 444 -18.50 -10.20 -43.80
C LEU A 444 -18.53 -8.95 -44.68
N ILE A 445 -17.42 -8.62 -45.34
CA ILE A 445 -17.25 -7.41 -46.18
C ILE A 445 -17.37 -7.75 -47.68
N ALA A 446 -17.23 -9.02 -48.07
CA ALA A 446 -17.49 -9.52 -49.40
C ALA A 446 -18.98 -9.75 -49.66
#